data_e016a8ff7fb7c9324a8768c1482cc8cc
#
_entry.id   e016a8ff7fb7c9324a8768c1482cc8cc
#
_cell.length_a   1.000
_cell.length_b   1.000
_cell.length_c   1.000
_cell.angle_alpha   90.00
_cell.angle_beta   90.00
_cell.angle_gamma   90.00
#
_symmetry.space_group_name_H-M   'P 1'
#
loop_
_entity.id
_entity.type
_entity.pdbx_description
1 polymer ?
#
loop_
_entity_poly.entity_id
_entity_poly.type
_entity_poly.pdbx_seq_one_letter_code
_entity_poly.pdbx_strand_id
1 'polypeptide(L)'
;AIRRQRQMCIRDRAETNRHLSKIHYGAMLAGLSTEGKILCPVVERKKNDVPAIQKNDRHNQLIAQAREGDEDAIESLTLEDMDTYALLSQRVMKEDIFSIVKSTFMPFGIESDQYTVLGEIIDCVTMENRLTHEKLYGMKLLCNNIQFDVCINEKDLLGEPAIGRRFRGNVWMQGNLCLE
;
A
#
# COMPACT_ATOMS: atom_id res chain seq x y z
N ALA A 1 7.26 -27.54 -4.34
CA ALA A 1 8.54 -27.55 -5.07
C ALA A 1 8.71 -26.33 -5.99
N ILE A 2 7.73 -25.99 -6.80
CA ILE A 2 7.80 -24.85 -7.76
C ILE A 2 7.91 -23.48 -7.04
N ARG A 3 7.22 -23.28 -5.91
CA ARG A 3 7.30 -22.04 -5.10
C ARG A 3 8.70 -21.82 -4.51
N ARG A 4 9.33 -22.86 -3.97
CA ARG A 4 10.72 -22.81 -3.46
C ARG A 4 11.73 -22.49 -4.56
N GLN A 5 11.55 -23.05 -5.76
CA GLN A 5 12.42 -22.78 -6.90
C GLN A 5 12.35 -21.32 -7.36
N ARG A 6 11.16 -20.70 -7.38
CA ARG A 6 11.00 -19.29 -7.77
C ARG A 6 11.64 -18.33 -6.76
N GLN A 7 11.47 -18.57 -5.46
CA GLN A 7 12.15 -17.79 -4.42
C GLN A 7 13.67 -17.95 -4.47
N MET A 8 14.17 -19.15 -4.73
CA MET A 8 15.60 -19.39 -4.93
C MET A 8 16.15 -18.63 -6.13
N CYS A 9 15.46 -18.63 -7.29
CA CYS A 9 15.91 -17.90 -8.47
C CYS A 9 16.05 -16.39 -8.25
N ILE A 10 15.13 -15.77 -7.49
CA ILE A 10 15.23 -14.35 -7.15
C ILE A 10 16.39 -14.10 -6.20
N ARG A 11 16.56 -14.95 -5.21
CA ARG A 11 17.66 -14.85 -4.23
C ARG A 11 19.02 -15.10 -4.87
N ASP A 12 19.14 -16.12 -5.71
CA ASP A 12 20.37 -16.46 -6.41
C ASP A 12 20.78 -15.35 -7.39
N ARG A 13 19.84 -14.71 -8.09
CA ARG A 13 20.14 -13.54 -8.92
C ARG A 13 20.62 -12.35 -8.09
N ALA A 14 20.00 -12.10 -6.95
CA ALA A 14 20.43 -11.02 -6.05
C ALA A 14 21.82 -11.31 -5.45
N GLU A 15 22.14 -12.56 -5.14
CA GLU A 15 23.44 -12.97 -4.60
C GLU A 15 24.56 -12.94 -5.65
N THR A 16 24.28 -13.38 -6.87
CA THR A 16 25.26 -13.36 -7.97
C THR A 16 25.70 -11.94 -8.35
N ASN A 17 24.82 -10.95 -8.15
CA ASN A 17 25.07 -9.55 -8.52
C ASN A 17 25.60 -8.67 -7.38
N ARG A 18 25.87 -9.22 -6.18
CA ARG A 18 26.44 -8.45 -5.04
C ARG A 18 27.79 -7.78 -5.33
N HIS A 19 28.51 -8.22 -6.35
CA HIS A 19 29.79 -7.62 -6.76
C HIS A 19 29.65 -6.41 -7.70
N LEU A 20 28.43 -6.07 -8.14
CA LEU A 20 28.18 -4.95 -9.02
C LEU A 20 27.56 -3.78 -8.24
N SER A 21 28.40 -2.98 -7.62
CA SER A 21 28.05 -1.93 -6.65
C SER A 21 27.30 -0.70 -7.21
N LYS A 22 26.75 -0.75 -8.42
CA LYS A 22 26.00 0.36 -9.05
C LYS A 22 24.86 -0.08 -9.98
N ILE A 23 24.26 -1.24 -9.77
CA ILE A 23 23.12 -1.66 -10.59
C ILE A 23 21.85 -1.18 -9.92
N HIS A 24 21.06 -0.39 -10.63
CA HIS A 24 19.69 -0.08 -10.24
C HIS A 24 18.81 -1.30 -10.51
N TYR A 25 18.18 -1.81 -9.46
CA TYR A 25 17.25 -2.92 -9.59
C TYR A 25 15.84 -2.35 -9.68
N GLY A 26 15.16 -2.59 -10.79
CA GLY A 26 13.73 -2.41 -10.92
C GLY A 26 12.99 -3.68 -10.51
N ALA A 27 11.83 -3.56 -9.89
CA ALA A 27 10.93 -4.67 -9.64
C ALA A 27 9.56 -4.36 -10.25
N MET A 28 9.07 -5.27 -11.10
CA MET A 28 7.69 -5.26 -11.54
C MET A 28 6.87 -6.16 -10.63
N LEU A 29 5.80 -5.61 -10.07
CA LEU A 29 4.87 -6.34 -9.22
C LEU A 29 3.53 -6.48 -9.93
N ALA A 30 2.97 -7.68 -9.87
CA ALA A 30 1.64 -7.97 -10.38
C ALA A 30 0.91 -8.92 -9.44
N GLY A 31 -0.40 -8.79 -9.35
CA GLY A 31 -1.22 -9.59 -8.48
C GLY A 31 -2.46 -10.13 -9.15
N LEU A 32 -2.88 -11.32 -8.70
CA LEU A 32 -4.17 -11.90 -9.03
C LEU A 32 -5.06 -11.85 -7.79
N SER A 33 -6.26 -11.31 -7.94
CA SER A 33 -7.24 -11.25 -6.86
C SER A 33 -8.40 -12.18 -7.14
N THR A 34 -8.84 -12.89 -6.10
CA THR A 34 -10.00 -13.79 -6.12
C THR A 34 -11.24 -13.15 -5.51
N GLU A 35 -11.05 -12.02 -4.81
CA GLU A 35 -12.14 -11.26 -4.23
C GLU A 35 -11.73 -9.80 -4.10
N GLY A 36 -12.63 -8.89 -4.42
CA GLY A 36 -12.33 -7.47 -4.33
C GLY A 36 -13.57 -6.60 -4.17
N LYS A 37 -13.35 -5.43 -3.61
CA LYS A 37 -14.38 -4.40 -3.42
C LYS A 37 -13.87 -3.05 -3.82
N ILE A 38 -14.70 -2.31 -4.55
CA ILE A 38 -14.42 -0.92 -4.91
C ILE A 38 -14.97 0.01 -3.83
N LEU A 39 -14.13 0.92 -3.38
CA LEU A 39 -14.45 1.93 -2.38
C LEU A 39 -14.39 3.33 -2.99
N CYS A 40 -15.17 4.24 -2.43
CA CYS A 40 -15.10 5.65 -2.81
C CYS A 40 -13.71 6.25 -2.48
N PRO A 41 -13.30 7.31 -3.19
CA PRO A 41 -12.09 8.04 -2.83
C PRO A 41 -12.18 8.59 -1.41
N VAL A 42 -11.03 8.74 -0.74
CA VAL A 42 -10.97 9.48 0.53
C VAL A 42 -11.23 10.94 0.23
N VAL A 43 -12.29 11.48 0.79
CA VAL A 43 -12.53 12.93 0.73
C VAL A 43 -11.51 13.58 1.65
N GLU A 44 -10.47 14.18 1.07
CA GLU A 44 -9.58 15.05 1.84
C GLU A 44 -10.38 16.26 2.29
N ARG A 45 -10.84 16.27 3.54
CA ARG A 45 -11.31 17.49 4.15
C ARG A 45 -10.12 18.44 4.14
N LYS A 46 -10.23 19.55 3.41
CA LYS A 46 -9.26 20.65 3.47
C LYS A 46 -9.08 20.95 4.95
N LYS A 47 -7.91 20.61 5.50
CA LYS A 47 -7.48 21.11 6.79
C LYS A 47 -7.38 22.62 6.61
N ASN A 48 -8.36 23.33 7.14
CA ASN A 48 -8.24 24.77 7.30
C ASN A 48 -7.01 25.00 8.18
N ASP A 49 -5.99 25.55 7.56
CA ASP A 49 -5.02 26.45 8.10
C ASP A 49 -4.23 26.07 9.37
N VAL A 50 -3.28 25.14 9.21
CA VAL A 50 -1.95 25.35 9.76
C VAL A 50 -0.97 24.83 8.72
N PRO A 51 0.06 25.57 8.30
CA PRO A 51 0.99 25.14 7.27
C PRO A 51 1.69 23.85 7.72
N ALA A 52 1.43 22.78 7.01
CA ALA A 52 1.93 21.42 7.31
C ALA A 52 3.47 21.37 7.42
N ILE A 53 4.15 22.33 6.82
CA ILE A 53 5.60 22.48 6.85
C ILE A 53 6.09 22.82 8.27
N GLN A 54 5.45 23.76 8.96
CA GLN A 54 5.88 24.17 10.31
C GLN A 54 5.61 23.09 11.38
N LYS A 55 4.57 22.27 11.19
CA LYS A 55 4.30 21.15 12.11
C LYS A 55 5.33 20.03 11.97
N ASN A 56 5.74 19.70 10.75
CA ASN A 56 6.76 18.69 10.52
C ASN A 56 8.13 19.12 11.05
N ASP A 57 8.52 20.39 10.87
CA ASP A 57 9.81 20.88 11.34
C ASP A 57 9.88 20.89 12.88
N ARG A 58 8.82 21.32 13.56
CA ARG A 58 8.73 21.28 15.02
C ARG A 58 8.77 19.83 15.55
N HIS A 59 8.01 18.94 14.95
CA HIS A 59 7.99 17.53 15.32
C HIS A 59 9.37 16.87 15.14
N ASN A 60 10.05 17.15 14.02
CA ASN A 60 11.40 16.65 13.78
C ASN A 60 12.42 17.23 14.77
N GLN A 61 12.27 18.49 15.20
CA GLN A 61 13.10 19.08 16.24
C GLN A 61 12.89 18.43 17.60
N LEU A 62 11.64 18.18 17.98
CA LEU A 62 11.31 17.46 19.24
C LEU A 62 11.87 16.03 19.23
N ILE A 63 11.81 15.33 18.10
CA ILE A 63 12.42 14.00 17.95
C ILE A 63 13.95 14.07 18.13
N ALA A 64 14.60 15.07 17.56
CA ALA A 64 16.04 15.24 17.71
C ALA A 64 16.43 15.50 19.17
N GLN A 65 15.74 16.39 19.86
CA GLN A 65 15.95 16.72 21.27
C GLN A 65 15.65 15.51 22.20
N ALA A 66 14.58 14.77 21.93
CA ALA A 66 14.26 13.55 22.68
C ALA A 66 15.34 12.46 22.53
N ARG A 67 16.00 12.37 21.36
CA ARG A 67 17.16 11.47 21.18
C ARG A 67 18.40 11.88 21.96
N GLU A 68 18.52 13.16 22.29
CA GLU A 68 19.59 13.69 23.15
C GLU A 68 19.27 13.54 24.65
N GLY A 69 18.08 13.03 24.97
CA GLY A 69 17.65 12.75 26.35
C GLY A 69 16.93 13.91 27.04
N ASP A 70 16.42 14.87 26.26
CA ASP A 70 15.60 15.97 26.77
C ASP A 70 14.23 15.45 27.23
N GLU A 71 14.00 15.49 28.55
CA GLU A 71 12.76 14.99 29.17
C GLU A 71 11.53 15.81 28.76
N ASP A 72 11.66 17.12 28.61
CA ASP A 72 10.57 18.01 28.17
C ASP A 72 10.14 17.72 26.74
N ALA A 73 11.10 17.38 25.88
CA ALA A 73 10.82 16.99 24.50
C ALA A 73 10.11 15.62 24.42
N ILE A 74 10.50 14.67 25.28
CA ILE A 74 9.85 13.35 25.37
C ILE A 74 8.42 13.49 25.87
N GLU A 75 8.19 14.32 26.89
CA GLU A 75 6.84 14.59 27.42
C GLU A 75 5.96 15.26 26.37
N SER A 76 6.48 16.25 25.66
CA SER A 76 5.76 16.95 24.58
C SER A 76 5.36 16.00 23.44
N LEU A 77 6.25 15.11 23.01
CA LEU A 77 5.95 14.09 21.99
C LEU A 77 4.86 13.12 22.49
N THR A 78 4.96 12.69 23.75
CA THR A 78 3.98 11.78 24.34
C THR A 78 2.58 12.40 24.39
N LEU A 79 2.47 13.68 24.74
CA LEU A 79 1.21 14.41 24.74
C LEU A 79 0.64 14.59 23.33
N GLU A 80 1.49 14.93 22.33
CA GLU A 80 1.05 15.04 20.95
C GLU A 80 0.54 13.69 20.39
N ASP A 81 1.19 12.59 20.75
CA ASP A 81 0.77 11.24 20.35
C ASP A 81 -0.54 10.83 21.03
N MET A 82 -0.72 11.15 22.32
CA MET A 82 -1.97 10.88 23.04
C MET A 82 -3.15 11.67 22.46
N ASP A 83 -2.96 12.94 22.14
CA ASP A 83 -3.99 13.77 21.50
C ASP A 83 -4.34 13.23 20.11
N THR A 84 -3.35 12.85 19.33
CA THR A 84 -3.53 12.26 18.00
C THR A 84 -4.30 10.94 18.10
N TYR A 85 -3.94 10.09 19.07
CA TYR A 85 -4.61 8.83 19.32
C TYR A 85 -6.06 9.02 19.75
N ALA A 86 -6.33 9.97 20.63
CA ALA A 86 -7.68 10.29 21.11
C ALA A 86 -8.57 10.79 19.96
N LEU A 87 -8.06 11.70 19.13
CA LEU A 87 -8.76 12.19 17.95
C LEU A 87 -9.04 11.09 16.93
N LEU A 88 -8.05 10.22 16.67
CA LEU A 88 -8.20 9.09 15.77
C LEU A 88 -9.24 8.10 16.30
N SER A 89 -9.19 7.79 17.59
CA SER A 89 -10.16 6.88 18.24
C SER A 89 -11.59 7.39 18.15
N GLN A 90 -11.81 8.70 18.36
CA GLN A 90 -13.12 9.31 18.19
C GLN A 90 -13.61 9.26 16.73
N ARG A 91 -12.70 9.39 15.77
CA ARG A 91 -13.07 9.29 14.34
C ARG A 91 -13.44 7.88 13.96
N VAL A 92 -12.66 6.88 14.40
CA VAL A 92 -12.95 5.46 14.15
C VAL A 92 -14.29 5.01 14.71
N MET A 93 -14.74 5.61 15.84
CA MET A 93 -16.08 5.34 16.39
C MET A 93 -17.23 5.95 15.57
N LYS A 94 -16.97 7.01 14.81
CA LYS A 94 -18.00 7.77 14.10
C LYS A 94 -17.98 7.57 12.58
N GLU A 95 -16.83 7.22 12.03
CA GLU A 95 -16.60 7.09 10.59
C GLU A 95 -16.16 5.66 10.26
N ASP A 96 -16.47 5.19 9.06
CA ASP A 96 -15.92 3.92 8.56
C ASP A 96 -14.39 4.04 8.49
N ILE A 97 -13.69 3.06 9.02
CA ILE A 97 -12.21 3.00 9.03
C ILE A 97 -11.63 3.18 7.61
N PHE A 98 -12.33 2.70 6.60
CA PHE A 98 -11.93 2.86 5.20
C PHE A 98 -12.13 4.27 4.64
N SER A 99 -12.84 5.15 5.34
CA SER A 99 -12.90 6.57 5.00
C SER A 99 -11.66 7.34 5.48
N ILE A 100 -10.95 6.79 6.45
CA ILE A 100 -9.79 7.40 7.11
C ILE A 100 -8.49 6.89 6.50
N VAL A 101 -8.39 5.57 6.26
CA VAL A 101 -7.18 4.91 5.75
C VAL A 101 -7.12 5.05 4.24
N LYS A 102 -6.06 5.69 3.73
CA LYS A 102 -5.86 5.88 2.29
C LYS A 102 -5.44 4.59 1.59
N SER A 103 -4.43 3.93 2.13
CA SER A 103 -3.85 2.71 1.56
C SER A 103 -3.31 1.80 2.64
N THR A 104 -3.36 0.49 2.38
CA THR A 104 -2.74 -0.54 3.22
C THR A 104 -2.15 -1.63 2.35
N PHE A 105 -1.04 -2.19 2.80
CA PHE A 105 -0.39 -3.33 2.18
C PHE A 105 0.10 -4.25 3.29
N MET A 106 -0.67 -5.30 3.57
CA MET A 106 -0.41 -6.19 4.71
C MET A 106 -0.41 -7.65 4.27
N PRO A 107 0.50 -8.49 4.80
CA PRO A 107 0.45 -9.94 4.58
C PRO A 107 -0.91 -10.51 5.01
N PHE A 108 -1.42 -11.46 4.25
CA PHE A 108 -2.67 -12.15 4.52
C PHE A 108 -2.39 -13.60 4.91
N GLY A 109 -2.78 -13.98 6.12
CA GLY A 109 -2.59 -15.32 6.63
C GLY A 109 -1.12 -15.68 6.90
N ILE A 110 -0.80 -16.97 6.74
CA ILE A 110 0.54 -17.54 6.97
C ILE A 110 1.35 -17.60 5.68
N GLU A 111 0.71 -17.39 4.53
CA GLU A 111 1.35 -17.48 3.23
C GLU A 111 2.13 -16.21 2.91
N SER A 112 3.33 -16.38 2.39
CA SER A 112 4.27 -15.27 2.14
C SER A 112 4.01 -14.51 0.83
N ASP A 113 3.07 -14.96 0.02
CA ASP A 113 2.74 -14.42 -1.31
C ASP A 113 1.32 -13.85 -1.41
N GLN A 114 0.55 -13.90 -0.33
CA GLN A 114 -0.78 -13.30 -0.26
C GLN A 114 -0.79 -12.04 0.60
N TYR A 115 -1.47 -11.02 0.10
CA TYR A 115 -1.56 -9.71 0.74
C TYR A 115 -2.98 -9.17 0.69
N THR A 116 -3.42 -8.59 1.80
CA THR A 116 -4.59 -7.71 1.79
C THR A 116 -4.11 -6.32 1.40
N VAL A 117 -4.65 -5.82 0.29
CA VAL A 117 -4.29 -4.51 -0.25
C VAL A 117 -5.49 -3.57 -0.26
N LEU A 118 -5.22 -2.31 0.03
CA LEU A 118 -6.11 -1.18 -0.19
C LEU A 118 -5.29 -0.12 -0.90
N GLY A 119 -5.63 0.20 -2.14
CA GLY A 119 -4.90 1.16 -2.96
C GLY A 119 -5.80 1.96 -3.87
N GLU A 120 -5.32 3.12 -4.31
CA GLU A 120 -6.00 3.95 -5.29
C GLU A 120 -5.80 3.39 -6.70
N ILE A 121 -6.86 3.37 -7.49
CA ILE A 121 -6.83 2.96 -8.89
C ILE A 121 -6.35 4.14 -9.72
N ILE A 122 -5.16 4.03 -10.29
CA ILE A 122 -4.56 5.06 -11.16
C ILE A 122 -4.79 4.78 -12.64
N ASP A 123 -5.04 3.52 -13.00
CA ASP A 123 -5.41 3.09 -14.35
C ASP A 123 -6.31 1.85 -14.27
N CYS A 124 -7.21 1.70 -15.26
CA CYS A 124 -8.13 0.57 -15.31
C CYS A 124 -8.41 0.18 -16.76
N VAL A 125 -8.22 -1.10 -17.07
CA VAL A 125 -8.45 -1.68 -18.39
C VAL A 125 -9.40 -2.86 -18.26
N THR A 126 -10.34 -2.97 -19.16
CA THR A 126 -11.22 -4.14 -19.29
C THR A 126 -10.64 -5.09 -20.32
N MET A 127 -10.56 -6.37 -19.98
CA MET A 127 -10.04 -7.43 -20.82
C MET A 127 -11.00 -8.63 -20.82
N GLU A 128 -10.88 -9.49 -21.83
CA GLU A 128 -11.59 -10.76 -21.90
C GLU A 128 -10.59 -11.91 -21.86
N ASN A 129 -10.90 -12.91 -21.03
CA ASN A 129 -10.10 -14.14 -20.99
C ASN A 129 -10.31 -14.92 -22.29
N ARG A 130 -9.24 -15.21 -23.00
CA ARG A 130 -9.29 -15.91 -24.30
C ARG A 130 -9.85 -17.32 -24.26
N LEU A 131 -9.75 -17.99 -23.09
CA LEU A 131 -10.18 -19.38 -22.94
C LEU A 131 -11.59 -19.48 -22.36
N THR A 132 -11.89 -18.68 -21.34
CA THR A 132 -13.17 -18.75 -20.61
C THR A 132 -14.19 -17.73 -21.11
N HIS A 133 -13.76 -16.74 -21.92
CA HIS A 133 -14.57 -15.60 -22.35
C HIS A 133 -15.15 -14.76 -21.19
N GLU A 134 -14.54 -14.89 -20.03
CA GLU A 134 -14.91 -14.09 -18.88
C GLU A 134 -14.28 -12.71 -18.94
N LYS A 135 -15.05 -11.73 -18.48
CA LYS A 135 -14.58 -10.35 -18.38
C LYS A 135 -13.69 -10.16 -17.17
N LEU A 136 -12.55 -9.55 -17.39
CA LEU A 136 -11.53 -9.26 -16.39
C LEU A 136 -11.28 -7.76 -16.31
N TYR A 137 -10.99 -7.30 -15.11
CA TYR A 137 -10.49 -5.95 -14.88
C TYR A 137 -9.00 -6.00 -14.55
N GLY A 138 -8.20 -5.32 -15.35
CA GLY A 138 -6.80 -5.01 -15.04
C GLY A 138 -6.73 -3.61 -14.44
N MET A 139 -6.25 -3.49 -13.22
CA MET A 139 -6.16 -2.23 -12.50
C MET A 139 -4.71 -1.97 -12.11
N LYS A 140 -4.23 -0.76 -12.34
CA LYS A 140 -2.96 -0.30 -11.76
C LYS A 140 -3.26 0.41 -10.45
N LEU A 141 -2.70 -0.09 -9.37
CA LEU A 141 -2.91 0.42 -8.03
C LEU A 141 -1.70 1.20 -7.54
N LEU A 142 -1.98 2.29 -6.84
CA LEU A 142 -1.01 3.01 -6.01
C LEU A 142 -1.31 2.71 -4.54
N CYS A 143 -0.37 2.05 -3.87
CA CYS A 143 -0.49 1.65 -2.48
C CYS A 143 0.83 1.91 -1.75
N ASN A 144 0.83 2.76 -0.72
CA ASN A 144 2.02 3.14 0.05
C ASN A 144 3.22 3.56 -0.84
N ASN A 145 2.97 4.35 -1.88
CA ASN A 145 3.95 4.79 -2.88
C ASN A 145 4.52 3.67 -3.79
N ILE A 146 3.95 2.46 -3.71
CA ILE A 146 4.30 1.36 -4.60
C ILE A 146 3.19 1.23 -5.66
N GLN A 147 3.59 1.11 -6.93
CA GLN A 147 2.68 0.86 -8.03
C GLN A 147 2.79 -0.60 -8.45
N PHE A 148 1.65 -1.23 -8.64
CA PHE A 148 1.57 -2.60 -9.16
C PHE A 148 0.25 -2.86 -9.86
N ASP A 149 0.24 -3.87 -10.72
CA ASP A 149 -0.93 -4.25 -11.48
C ASP A 149 -1.70 -5.36 -10.75
N VAL A 150 -3.03 -5.25 -10.73
CA VAL A 150 -3.93 -6.27 -10.17
C VAL A 150 -4.95 -6.67 -11.23
N CYS A 151 -5.12 -7.98 -11.42
CA CYS A 151 -6.14 -8.55 -12.28
C CYS A 151 -7.20 -9.29 -11.43
N ILE A 152 -8.47 -9.04 -11.72
CA ILE A 152 -9.61 -9.67 -11.05
C ILE A 152 -10.73 -9.97 -12.06
N ASN A 153 -11.47 -11.06 -11.82
CA ASN A 153 -12.66 -11.36 -12.60
C ASN A 153 -13.81 -10.40 -12.20
N GLU A 154 -14.59 -9.96 -13.18
CA GLU A 154 -15.79 -9.12 -12.93
C GLU A 154 -16.72 -9.73 -11.89
N LYS A 155 -16.89 -11.05 -11.90
CA LYS A 155 -17.77 -11.78 -10.97
C LYS A 155 -17.34 -11.69 -9.50
N ASP A 156 -16.02 -11.56 -9.28
CA ASP A 156 -15.38 -11.55 -7.97
C ASP A 156 -15.14 -10.13 -7.46
N LEU A 157 -15.55 -9.12 -8.24
CA LEU A 157 -15.40 -7.70 -7.91
C LEU A 157 -16.73 -7.08 -7.51
N LEU A 158 -16.82 -6.58 -6.30
CA LEU A 158 -17.98 -5.83 -5.84
C LEU A 158 -17.81 -4.33 -6.17
N GLY A 159 -18.64 -3.82 -7.08
CA GLY A 159 -18.63 -2.44 -7.53
C GLY A 159 -17.86 -2.23 -8.83
N GLU A 160 -18.02 -1.04 -9.41
CA GLU A 160 -17.38 -0.68 -10.68
C GLU A 160 -16.01 -0.03 -10.45
N PRO A 161 -14.94 -0.56 -11.06
CA PRO A 161 -13.63 0.06 -10.98
C PRO A 161 -13.61 1.33 -11.84
N ALA A 162 -13.01 2.39 -11.29
CA ALA A 162 -12.78 3.64 -12.01
C ALA A 162 -11.54 4.34 -11.42
N ILE A 163 -10.89 5.13 -12.26
CA ILE A 163 -9.73 5.93 -11.85
C ILE A 163 -10.12 6.87 -10.69
N GLY A 164 -9.27 6.95 -9.66
CA GLY A 164 -9.50 7.72 -8.44
C GLY A 164 -10.34 7.01 -7.38
N ARG A 165 -11.02 5.89 -7.72
CA ARG A 165 -11.61 5.01 -6.72
C ARG A 165 -10.53 4.14 -6.08
N ARG A 166 -10.88 3.44 -5.00
CA ARG A 166 -9.94 2.56 -4.30
C ARG A 166 -10.39 1.11 -4.43
N PHE A 167 -9.42 0.25 -4.68
CA PHE A 167 -9.61 -1.19 -4.64
C PHE A 167 -9.17 -1.73 -3.28
N ARG A 168 -9.98 -2.60 -2.69
CA ARG A 168 -9.65 -3.41 -1.53
C ARG A 168 -9.88 -4.88 -1.85
N GLY A 169 -8.88 -5.72 -1.62
CA GLY A 169 -9.00 -7.16 -1.86
C GLY A 169 -7.81 -7.95 -1.37
N ASN A 170 -7.94 -9.28 -1.42
CA ASN A 170 -6.85 -10.19 -1.17
C ASN A 170 -6.18 -10.51 -2.51
N VAL A 171 -4.89 -10.34 -2.56
CA VAL A 171 -4.10 -10.42 -3.79
C VAL A 171 -2.95 -11.39 -3.62
N TRP A 172 -2.86 -12.35 -4.53
CA TRP A 172 -1.69 -13.19 -4.67
C TRP A 172 -0.65 -12.45 -5.51
N MET A 173 0.42 -12.00 -4.85
CA MET A 173 1.45 -11.16 -5.45
C MET A 173 2.55 -11.98 -6.11
N GLN A 174 2.98 -11.50 -7.26
CA GLN A 174 4.16 -12.00 -7.97
C GLN A 174 5.07 -10.83 -8.32
N GLY A 175 6.37 -11.06 -8.26
CA GLY A 175 7.36 -10.06 -8.61
C GLY A 175 8.38 -10.61 -9.60
N ASN A 176 8.83 -9.75 -10.50
CA ASN A 176 9.95 -10.01 -11.39
C ASN A 176 10.99 -8.90 -11.24
N LEU A 177 12.25 -9.29 -11.06
CA LEU A 177 13.37 -8.34 -11.01
C LEU A 177 13.79 -7.97 -12.43
N CYS A 178 13.80 -6.67 -12.71
CA CYS A 178 14.37 -6.11 -13.92
C CYS A 178 15.80 -5.66 -13.60
N LEU A 179 16.76 -6.27 -14.26
CA LEU A 179 18.18 -5.90 -14.20
C LEU A 179 18.46 -5.01 -15.42
N GLU A 180 18.72 -3.74 -15.21
CA GLU A 180 19.22 -2.81 -16.22
C GLU A 180 20.72 -2.70 -16.15
#